data_cb631da02b5d59a93ebe4b69b53bf516
#
_entry.id   cb631da02b5d59a93ebe4b69b53bf516
#
_cell.length_a   1.000
_cell.length_b   1.000
_cell.length_c   1.000
_cell.angle_alpha   90.00
_cell.angle_beta   90.00
_cell.angle_gamma   90.00
#
_symmetry.space_group_name_H-M   'P 1'
#
loop_
_entity.id
_entity.type
_entity.pdbx_description
1 polymer ?
#
loop_
_entity_poly.entity_id
_entity_poly.type
_entity_poly.pdbx_seq_one_letter_code
_entity_poly.pdbx_strand_id
1 'polypeptide(L)'
;MNIAYFDCFSGAGGDMIVAALIDAGADADALRKGLSALKIGGYGLSIERVTKQGIAATRFNVQLDADAPQPHRHLRHVLEILKSSALSEGVRDKACRVFERLAEAEAAVHGTTVEKVHFHEVGAVDAIVDVVGAVLALELLHVDRVVCSPIPTGSGTVTCDHGVLPIPAPATARLLLGVPLAACDEVGELTTPTAAAVLTTLSSAFGPIPPMTPTAVGYGVGTREGRTRPNVLRILIGEGIEEHGDVDQIVMLETNLDDASPEVIGYCTERLLGEGALDVYTVPIQMKKQRPGVVLTVLCEVGKVRAMEGILFAETTTFGIRRRTVERTKLRRRFETVATQFGDIRMKVGEREGVVTASPEFEDCKAAALKHGVALREVIAAANAVWARR
;
A
#
# COMPACT_ATOMS: atom_id res chain seq x y z
N MET A 1 5.56 15.77 -2.01
CA MET A 1 4.68 14.87 -1.21
C MET A 1 5.48 14.28 -0.05
N ASN A 2 5.07 14.55 1.20
CA ASN A 2 5.74 14.00 2.39
C ASN A 2 5.31 12.57 2.66
N ILE A 3 6.28 11.67 2.76
CA ILE A 3 6.06 10.23 3.01
C ILE A 3 6.57 9.88 4.40
N ALA A 4 5.75 9.13 5.16
CA ALA A 4 6.19 8.40 6.33
C ALA A 4 6.34 6.91 5.98
N TYR A 5 7.54 6.36 6.16
CA TYR A 5 7.80 4.93 6.03
C TYR A 5 7.98 4.30 7.39
N PHE A 6 7.06 3.40 7.74
CA PHE A 6 7.12 2.62 8.98
C PHE A 6 7.93 1.35 8.75
N ASP A 7 9.10 1.26 9.36
CA ASP A 7 9.97 0.09 9.32
C ASP A 7 9.78 -0.74 10.60
N CYS A 8 8.88 -1.69 10.49
CA CYS A 8 8.44 -2.54 11.61
C CYS A 8 9.39 -3.71 11.89
N PHE A 9 10.71 -3.56 11.72
CA PHE A 9 11.69 -4.67 11.80
C PHE A 9 11.65 -5.46 13.12
N SER A 10 11.15 -4.85 14.21
CA SER A 10 10.96 -5.49 15.53
C SER A 10 9.51 -5.49 15.99
N GLY A 11 8.56 -5.22 15.08
CA GLY A 11 7.16 -5.06 15.41
C GLY A 11 6.74 -3.62 15.65
N ALA A 12 5.53 -3.42 16.16
CA ALA A 12 4.96 -2.12 16.47
C ALA A 12 3.94 -2.21 17.61
N GLY A 13 4.02 -1.25 18.54
CA GLY A 13 2.99 -0.91 19.52
C GLY A 13 2.37 0.44 19.18
N GLY A 14 1.18 0.73 19.67
CA GLY A 14 0.55 2.04 19.51
C GLY A 14 1.42 3.15 20.11
N ASP A 15 1.90 2.93 21.31
CA ASP A 15 2.88 3.77 22.02
C ASP A 15 4.18 3.97 21.22
N MET A 16 4.69 2.90 20.59
CA MET A 16 5.90 2.96 19.77
C MET A 16 5.71 3.82 18.52
N ILE A 17 4.52 3.78 17.91
CA ILE A 17 4.18 4.63 16.74
C ILE A 17 4.22 6.10 17.14
N VAL A 18 3.53 6.47 18.21
CA VAL A 18 3.52 7.85 18.72
C VAL A 18 4.92 8.30 19.09
N ALA A 19 5.66 7.47 19.83
CA ALA A 19 7.02 7.75 20.25
C ALA A 19 7.98 7.99 19.07
N ALA A 20 7.91 7.14 18.03
CA ALA A 20 8.76 7.26 16.85
C ALA A 20 8.43 8.53 16.03
N LEU A 21 7.16 8.92 15.95
CA LEU A 21 6.75 10.16 15.29
C LEU A 21 7.23 11.40 16.05
N ILE A 22 7.18 11.39 17.39
CA ILE A 22 7.77 12.44 18.23
C ILE A 22 9.28 12.51 18.01
N ASP A 23 9.96 11.36 18.00
CA ASP A 23 11.40 11.28 17.76
C ASP A 23 11.81 11.79 16.37
N ALA A 24 10.93 11.63 15.38
CA ALA A 24 11.08 12.14 14.02
C ALA A 24 10.77 13.65 13.89
N GLY A 25 10.36 14.32 14.97
CA GLY A 25 10.18 15.77 15.00
C GLY A 25 8.73 16.26 15.17
N ALA A 26 7.76 15.38 15.44
CA ALA A 26 6.43 15.83 15.82
C ALA A 26 6.49 16.63 17.14
N ASP A 27 5.87 17.81 17.14
CA ASP A 27 5.85 18.70 18.32
C ASP A 27 5.10 18.04 19.47
N ALA A 28 5.85 17.68 20.53
CA ALA A 28 5.33 16.99 21.72
C ALA A 28 4.31 17.83 22.50
N ASP A 29 4.49 19.14 22.54
CA ASP A 29 3.58 20.03 23.28
C ASP A 29 2.28 20.26 22.49
N ALA A 30 2.36 20.39 21.17
CA ALA A 30 1.20 20.42 20.28
C ALA A 30 0.42 19.09 20.36
N LEU A 31 1.14 17.95 20.43
CA LEU A 31 0.54 16.64 20.61
C LEU A 31 -0.19 16.53 21.95
N ARG A 32 0.44 16.92 23.07
CA ARG A 32 -0.19 16.95 24.42
C ARG A 32 -1.46 17.81 24.42
N LYS A 33 -1.38 19.01 23.83
CA LYS A 33 -2.51 19.92 23.70
C LYS A 33 -3.65 19.31 22.88
N GLY A 34 -3.33 18.68 21.76
CA GLY A 34 -4.33 17.99 20.93
C GLY A 34 -4.99 16.82 21.65
N LEU A 35 -4.22 16.00 22.35
CA LEU A 35 -4.75 14.88 23.13
C LEU A 35 -5.66 15.35 24.29
N SER A 36 -5.34 16.48 24.91
CA SER A 36 -6.21 17.07 25.97
C SER A 36 -7.60 17.49 25.44
N ALA A 37 -7.73 17.72 24.13
CA ALA A 37 -9.01 18.03 23.49
C ALA A 37 -10.01 16.86 23.47
N LEU A 38 -9.54 15.63 23.73
CA LEU A 38 -10.40 14.43 23.82
C LEU A 38 -11.33 14.47 25.05
N LYS A 39 -11.04 15.31 26.04
CA LYS A 39 -11.82 15.40 27.30
C LYS A 39 -11.99 14.06 28.03
N ILE A 40 -10.98 13.19 27.89
CA ILE A 40 -10.88 11.94 28.65
C ILE A 40 -10.00 12.22 29.85
N GLY A 41 -10.50 11.89 31.05
CA GLY A 41 -9.74 11.98 32.29
C GLY A 41 -9.09 10.68 32.70
N GLY A 42 -8.34 10.71 33.82
CA GLY A 42 -7.77 9.51 34.44
C GLY A 42 -6.50 9.00 33.80
N TYR A 43 -5.71 9.86 33.15
CA TYR A 43 -4.38 9.51 32.65
C TYR A 43 -3.40 10.69 32.64
N GLY A 44 -2.12 10.36 32.69
CA GLY A 44 -1.01 11.27 32.45
C GLY A 44 -0.16 10.82 31.25
N LEU A 45 0.63 11.72 30.67
CA LEU A 45 1.51 11.42 29.56
C LEU A 45 2.96 11.65 29.95
N SER A 46 3.81 10.59 29.76
CA SER A 46 5.25 10.68 29.90
C SER A 46 5.90 10.53 28.52
N ILE A 47 6.84 11.43 28.20
CA ILE A 47 7.66 11.39 27.00
C ILE A 47 9.11 11.49 27.44
N GLU A 48 9.89 10.48 27.19
CA GLU A 48 11.25 10.36 27.70
C GLU A 48 12.23 9.92 26.61
N ARG A 49 13.45 10.48 26.63
CA ARG A 49 14.58 9.96 25.84
C ARG A 49 15.20 8.79 26.59
N VAL A 50 15.32 7.66 25.92
CA VAL A 50 15.88 6.44 26.49
C VAL A 50 16.88 5.81 25.53
N THR A 51 17.73 4.92 26.05
CA THR A 51 18.63 4.12 25.21
C THR A 51 18.25 2.66 25.34
N LYS A 52 18.00 1.99 24.21
CA LYS A 52 17.64 0.58 24.15
C LYS A 52 18.69 -0.15 23.31
N GLN A 53 19.46 -1.03 23.93
CA GLN A 53 20.55 -1.77 23.27
C GLN A 53 21.47 -0.87 22.41
N GLY A 54 21.83 0.31 22.94
CA GLY A 54 22.71 1.27 22.27
C GLY A 54 22.02 2.21 21.28
N ILE A 55 20.73 2.05 21.00
CA ILE A 55 19.95 2.95 20.15
C ILE A 55 19.24 3.98 21.03
N ALA A 56 19.52 5.28 20.78
CA ALA A 56 18.78 6.37 21.38
C ALA A 56 17.39 6.44 20.75
N ALA A 57 16.34 6.47 21.56
CA ALA A 57 14.96 6.42 21.12
C ALA A 57 14.05 7.21 22.07
N THR A 58 12.86 7.52 21.65
CA THR A 58 11.82 8.11 22.50
C THR A 58 10.89 7.02 23.04
N ARG A 59 10.51 7.15 24.30
CA ARG A 59 9.41 6.41 24.93
C ARG A 59 8.23 7.33 25.11
N PHE A 60 7.08 6.90 24.67
CA PHE A 60 5.79 7.49 24.98
C PHE A 60 5.02 6.54 25.88
N ASN A 61 4.47 7.03 26.98
CA ASN A 61 3.75 6.20 27.93
C ASN A 61 2.49 6.91 28.42
N VAL A 62 1.38 6.21 28.37
CA VAL A 62 0.09 6.62 28.92
C VAL A 62 -0.02 6.01 30.33
N GLN A 63 0.11 6.85 31.33
CA GLN A 63 0.03 6.46 32.74
C GLN A 63 -1.43 6.57 33.18
N LEU A 64 -2.08 5.43 33.40
CA LEU A 64 -3.46 5.41 33.88
C LEU A 64 -3.50 5.68 35.39
N ASP A 65 -4.42 6.52 35.86
CA ASP A 65 -4.64 6.76 37.27
C ASP A 65 -5.26 5.50 37.88
N ALA A 66 -4.61 4.94 38.91
CA ALA A 66 -5.02 3.69 39.53
C ALA A 66 -6.44 3.76 40.16
N ASP A 67 -6.84 4.94 40.62
CA ASP A 67 -8.13 5.19 41.23
C ASP A 67 -9.22 5.64 40.25
N ALA A 68 -8.86 5.88 38.97
CA ALA A 68 -9.84 6.30 37.97
C ALA A 68 -10.57 5.08 37.39
N PRO A 69 -11.90 5.11 37.29
CA PRO A 69 -12.64 4.04 36.66
C PRO A 69 -12.25 3.89 35.19
N GLN A 70 -11.90 2.67 34.77
CA GLN A 70 -11.62 2.33 33.40
C GLN A 70 -12.84 1.60 32.80
N PRO A 71 -13.83 2.32 32.27
CA PRO A 71 -15.04 1.70 31.76
C PRO A 71 -14.76 0.93 30.47
N HIS A 72 -15.35 -0.24 30.34
CA HIS A 72 -15.41 -0.92 29.03
C HIS A 72 -16.22 -0.06 28.07
N ARG A 73 -15.63 0.24 26.90
CA ARG A 73 -16.27 1.10 25.90
C ARG A 73 -16.72 0.28 24.69
N HIS A 74 -17.91 0.58 24.21
CA HIS A 74 -18.33 0.19 22.87
C HIS A 74 -17.78 1.17 21.84
N LEU A 75 -17.70 0.76 20.58
CA LEU A 75 -17.30 1.63 19.47
C LEU A 75 -18.02 2.99 19.49
N ARG A 76 -19.35 3.00 19.71
CA ARG A 76 -20.16 4.23 19.75
C ARG A 76 -19.61 5.27 20.75
N HIS A 77 -19.17 4.82 21.93
CA HIS A 77 -18.64 5.73 22.96
C HIS A 77 -17.30 6.34 22.53
N VAL A 78 -16.45 5.55 21.88
CA VAL A 78 -15.18 6.05 21.32
C VAL A 78 -15.44 7.05 20.19
N LEU A 79 -16.36 6.74 19.29
CA LEU A 79 -16.75 7.65 18.20
C LEU A 79 -17.37 8.96 18.72
N GLU A 80 -18.18 8.92 19.78
CA GLU A 80 -18.73 10.11 20.44
C GLU A 80 -17.62 11.01 21.02
N ILE A 81 -16.63 10.41 21.70
CA ILE A 81 -15.46 11.13 22.22
C ILE A 81 -14.72 11.82 21.08
N LEU A 82 -14.42 11.11 20.00
CA LEU A 82 -13.70 11.65 18.85
C LEU A 82 -14.49 12.76 18.17
N LYS A 83 -15.77 12.54 17.86
CA LYS A 83 -16.64 13.50 17.16
C LYS A 83 -16.91 14.77 17.97
N SER A 84 -16.97 14.67 19.31
CA SER A 84 -17.17 15.82 20.20
C SER A 84 -15.86 16.57 20.54
N SER A 85 -14.71 16.06 20.13
CA SER A 85 -13.41 16.67 20.39
C SER A 85 -13.17 17.92 19.51
N ALA A 86 -12.27 18.79 19.95
CA ALA A 86 -11.82 19.96 19.16
C ALA A 86 -10.65 19.64 18.22
N LEU A 87 -10.42 18.36 17.87
CA LEU A 87 -9.43 17.94 16.88
C LEU A 87 -9.86 18.35 15.47
N SER A 88 -8.90 18.42 14.54
CA SER A 88 -9.20 18.65 13.11
C SER A 88 -10.12 17.55 12.56
N GLU A 89 -10.88 17.87 11.52
CA GLU A 89 -11.74 16.90 10.84
C GLU A 89 -10.92 15.72 10.33
N GLY A 90 -9.76 15.98 9.73
CA GLY A 90 -8.86 14.95 9.21
C GLY A 90 -8.35 13.97 10.27
N VAL A 91 -8.03 14.47 11.48
CA VAL A 91 -7.63 13.61 12.61
C VAL A 91 -8.80 12.78 13.10
N ARG A 92 -9.98 13.40 13.28
CA ARG A 92 -11.19 12.70 13.72
C ARG A 92 -11.57 11.57 12.78
N ASP A 93 -11.63 11.85 11.50
CA ASP A 93 -12.04 10.87 10.48
C ASP A 93 -11.08 9.69 10.40
N LYS A 94 -9.77 9.95 10.39
CA LYS A 94 -8.75 8.89 10.38
C LYS A 94 -8.82 8.04 11.65
N ALA A 95 -8.93 8.67 12.82
CA ALA A 95 -9.06 7.94 14.09
C ALA A 95 -10.34 7.12 14.17
N CYS A 96 -11.48 7.65 13.73
CA CYS A 96 -12.73 6.89 13.63
C CYS A 96 -12.57 5.64 12.76
N ARG A 97 -11.96 5.76 11.59
CA ARG A 97 -11.69 4.61 10.70
C ARG A 97 -10.81 3.54 11.34
N VAL A 98 -9.82 3.93 12.14
CA VAL A 98 -8.99 2.96 12.88
C VAL A 98 -9.84 2.18 13.89
N PHE A 99 -10.70 2.86 14.65
CA PHE A 99 -11.56 2.20 15.63
C PHE A 99 -12.68 1.37 15.00
N GLU A 100 -13.22 1.80 13.88
CA GLU A 100 -14.19 1.00 13.10
C GLU A 100 -13.55 -0.31 12.63
N ARG A 101 -12.33 -0.26 12.10
CA ARG A 101 -11.58 -1.46 11.69
C ARG A 101 -11.22 -2.38 12.87
N LEU A 102 -10.88 -1.81 14.03
CA LEU A 102 -10.69 -2.58 15.26
C LEU A 102 -11.99 -3.29 15.66
N ALA A 103 -13.11 -2.58 15.66
CA ALA A 103 -14.41 -3.14 16.02
C ALA A 103 -14.87 -4.25 15.06
N GLU A 104 -14.60 -4.11 13.76
CA GLU A 104 -14.85 -5.16 12.76
C GLU A 104 -14.05 -6.43 13.06
N ALA A 105 -12.75 -6.27 13.39
CA ALA A 105 -11.89 -7.40 13.73
C ALA A 105 -12.34 -8.10 15.01
N GLU A 106 -12.65 -7.36 16.07
CA GLU A 106 -13.15 -7.90 17.32
C GLU A 106 -14.53 -8.55 17.17
N ALA A 107 -15.46 -7.92 16.46
CA ALA A 107 -16.78 -8.48 16.18
C ALA A 107 -16.68 -9.83 15.44
N ALA A 108 -15.76 -9.93 14.47
CA ALA A 108 -15.53 -11.18 13.74
C ALA A 108 -14.92 -12.28 14.62
N VAL A 109 -14.06 -11.94 15.59
CA VAL A 109 -13.47 -12.88 16.55
C VAL A 109 -14.54 -13.40 17.52
N HIS A 110 -15.41 -12.49 18.00
CA HIS A 110 -16.45 -12.83 18.98
C HIS A 110 -17.75 -13.37 18.36
N GLY A 111 -17.84 -13.45 17.03
CA GLY A 111 -19.07 -13.90 16.35
C GLY A 111 -20.28 -13.00 16.63
N THR A 112 -20.05 -11.70 16.79
CA THR A 112 -21.06 -10.68 17.11
C THR A 112 -21.09 -9.58 16.05
N THR A 113 -21.90 -8.54 16.26
CA THR A 113 -21.94 -7.37 15.38
C THR A 113 -21.09 -6.23 15.93
N VAL A 114 -20.67 -5.32 15.07
CA VAL A 114 -19.85 -4.15 15.42
C VAL A 114 -20.52 -3.27 16.48
N GLU A 115 -21.86 -3.18 16.48
CA GLU A 115 -22.63 -2.39 17.44
C GLU A 115 -22.65 -3.02 18.83
N LYS A 116 -22.52 -4.34 18.92
CA LYS A 116 -22.61 -5.11 20.16
C LYS A 116 -21.26 -5.45 20.77
N VAL A 117 -20.20 -5.38 19.98
CA VAL A 117 -18.87 -5.75 20.46
C VAL A 117 -18.43 -4.81 21.59
N HIS A 118 -17.85 -5.40 22.62
CA HIS A 118 -17.19 -4.68 23.70
C HIS A 118 -15.68 -4.72 23.45
N PHE A 119 -15.03 -3.58 23.55
CA PHE A 119 -13.58 -3.53 23.60
C PHE A 119 -13.11 -3.93 25.00
N HIS A 120 -12.45 -5.07 25.13
CA HIS A 120 -11.89 -5.51 26.41
C HIS A 120 -10.55 -4.83 26.69
N GLU A 121 -9.69 -4.72 25.66
CA GLU A 121 -8.36 -4.12 25.76
C GLU A 121 -8.24 -2.83 24.94
N VAL A 122 -8.71 -2.84 23.69
CA VAL A 122 -8.52 -1.72 22.74
C VAL A 122 -9.46 -0.53 22.91
N GLY A 123 -10.43 -0.59 23.82
CA GLY A 123 -11.30 0.53 24.22
C GLY A 123 -10.81 1.29 25.46
N ALA A 124 -9.70 0.89 26.03
CA ALA A 124 -9.07 1.56 27.16
C ALA A 124 -8.50 2.93 26.76
N VAL A 125 -8.23 3.76 27.73
CA VAL A 125 -7.77 5.16 27.50
C VAL A 125 -6.44 5.19 26.77
N ASP A 126 -5.53 4.29 27.07
CA ASP A 126 -4.21 4.16 26.41
C ASP A 126 -4.36 3.90 24.90
N ALA A 127 -5.21 2.95 24.50
CA ALA A 127 -5.46 2.68 23.08
C ALA A 127 -6.07 3.90 22.34
N ILE A 128 -6.97 4.65 23.01
CA ILE A 128 -7.55 5.86 22.42
C ILE A 128 -6.47 6.93 22.24
N VAL A 129 -5.63 7.12 23.25
CA VAL A 129 -4.53 8.09 23.21
C VAL A 129 -3.50 7.71 22.16
N ASP A 130 -3.15 6.43 22.04
CA ASP A 130 -2.21 5.92 21.05
C ASP A 130 -2.70 6.13 19.62
N VAL A 131 -3.94 5.74 19.33
CA VAL A 131 -4.54 5.91 17.99
C VAL A 131 -4.63 7.37 17.61
N VAL A 132 -5.18 8.21 18.48
CA VAL A 132 -5.33 9.65 18.20
C VAL A 132 -3.97 10.33 18.15
N GLY A 133 -3.06 9.95 19.05
CA GLY A 133 -1.68 10.44 19.08
C GLY A 133 -0.93 10.15 17.79
N ALA A 134 -1.05 8.93 17.27
CA ALA A 134 -0.44 8.54 16.00
C ALA A 134 -0.98 9.37 14.82
N VAL A 135 -2.30 9.51 14.71
CA VAL A 135 -2.93 10.28 13.61
C VAL A 135 -2.58 11.76 13.72
N LEU A 136 -2.62 12.33 14.92
CA LEU A 136 -2.28 13.73 15.17
C LEU A 136 -0.80 14.01 14.89
N ALA A 137 0.10 13.13 15.32
CA ALA A 137 1.53 13.29 15.05
C ALA A 137 1.85 13.24 13.55
N LEU A 138 1.17 12.39 12.77
CA LEU A 138 1.27 12.39 11.31
C LEU A 138 0.79 13.72 10.69
N GLU A 139 -0.29 14.31 11.23
CA GLU A 139 -0.78 15.62 10.78
C GLU A 139 0.23 16.74 11.12
N LEU A 140 0.79 16.74 12.33
CA LEU A 140 1.81 17.69 12.76
C LEU A 140 3.10 17.62 11.92
N LEU A 141 3.44 16.44 11.40
CA LEU A 141 4.56 16.23 10.48
C LEU A 141 4.19 16.49 9.01
N HIS A 142 2.96 16.93 8.73
CA HIS A 142 2.45 17.15 7.38
C HIS A 142 2.64 15.95 6.46
N VAL A 143 2.39 14.74 6.97
CA VAL A 143 2.51 13.50 6.20
C VAL A 143 1.32 13.34 5.26
N ASP A 144 1.62 13.28 3.95
CA ASP A 144 0.63 13.08 2.89
C ASP A 144 0.37 11.59 2.64
N ARG A 145 1.41 10.77 2.78
CA ARG A 145 1.36 9.33 2.45
C ARG A 145 2.09 8.50 3.49
N VAL A 146 1.45 7.39 3.88
CA VAL A 146 2.04 6.39 4.77
C VAL A 146 2.33 5.12 3.97
N VAL A 147 3.53 4.56 4.13
CA VAL A 147 3.96 3.26 3.61
C VAL A 147 4.53 2.45 4.76
N CYS A 148 4.28 1.15 4.79
CA CYS A 148 4.74 0.28 5.87
C CYS A 148 5.54 -0.91 5.30
N SER A 149 6.58 -1.33 6.00
CA SER A 149 7.28 -2.59 5.72
C SER A 149 6.35 -3.79 5.90
N PRO A 150 6.69 -4.99 5.42
CA PRO A 150 6.04 -6.22 5.88
C PRO A 150 6.06 -6.30 7.41
N ILE A 151 4.97 -6.77 8.01
CA ILE A 151 4.74 -6.71 9.47
C ILE A 151 5.13 -8.03 10.14
N PRO A 152 6.07 -8.04 11.10
CA PRO A 152 6.35 -9.21 11.92
C PRO A 152 5.32 -9.34 13.05
N THR A 153 4.79 -10.53 13.25
CA THR A 153 3.80 -10.80 14.31
C THR A 153 4.40 -11.31 15.60
N GLY A 154 5.57 -11.94 15.49
CA GLY A 154 6.15 -12.74 16.57
C GLY A 154 5.65 -14.17 16.59
N SER A 155 5.89 -14.88 17.68
CA SER A 155 5.53 -16.29 17.85
C SER A 155 5.26 -16.66 19.29
N GLY A 156 4.65 -17.84 19.53
CA GLY A 156 4.32 -18.33 20.87
C GLY A 156 2.90 -17.95 21.29
N THR A 157 2.73 -17.55 22.54
CA THR A 157 1.42 -17.24 23.13
C THR A 157 1.45 -15.92 23.91
N VAL A 158 0.29 -15.28 24.00
CA VAL A 158 0.03 -14.10 24.84
C VAL A 158 -1.11 -14.42 25.83
N THR A 159 -0.96 -13.91 27.05
CA THR A 159 -2.04 -14.00 28.07
C THR A 159 -2.80 -12.69 28.10
N CYS A 160 -4.12 -12.77 27.92
CA CYS A 160 -5.04 -11.64 27.91
C CYS A 160 -6.33 -12.00 28.68
N ASP A 161 -7.31 -11.12 28.70
CA ASP A 161 -8.61 -11.35 29.37
C ASP A 161 -9.34 -12.64 28.90
N HIS A 162 -9.05 -13.10 27.68
CA HIS A 162 -9.60 -14.33 27.09
C HIS A 162 -8.76 -15.58 27.41
N GLY A 163 -7.74 -15.46 28.29
CA GLY A 163 -6.82 -16.53 28.61
C GLY A 163 -5.58 -16.54 27.73
N VAL A 164 -5.01 -17.71 27.47
CA VAL A 164 -3.79 -17.89 26.68
C VAL A 164 -4.14 -18.06 25.21
N LEU A 165 -3.73 -17.11 24.37
CA LEU A 165 -4.01 -17.09 22.93
C LEU A 165 -2.72 -17.24 22.11
N PRO A 166 -2.80 -17.79 20.88
CA PRO A 166 -1.66 -17.84 19.99
C PRO A 166 -1.28 -16.46 19.45
N ILE A 167 -0.02 -16.27 19.10
CA ILE A 167 0.47 -15.07 18.42
C ILE A 167 0.57 -15.33 16.90
N PRO A 168 0.02 -14.41 16.05
CA PRO A 168 -0.71 -13.20 16.42
C PRO A 168 -2.06 -13.49 17.09
N ALA A 169 -2.46 -12.65 18.04
CA ALA A 169 -3.77 -12.74 18.67
C ALA A 169 -4.89 -12.67 17.63
N PRO A 170 -6.08 -13.29 17.87
CA PRO A 170 -7.12 -13.42 16.84
C PRO A 170 -7.53 -12.10 16.17
N ALA A 171 -7.68 -11.01 16.93
CA ALA A 171 -8.00 -9.70 16.37
C ALA A 171 -6.86 -9.16 15.49
N THR A 172 -5.60 -9.28 15.96
CA THR A 172 -4.42 -8.91 15.16
C THR A 172 -4.36 -9.71 13.86
N ALA A 173 -4.60 -11.02 13.90
CA ALA A 173 -4.63 -11.87 12.71
C ALA A 173 -5.70 -11.41 11.70
N ARG A 174 -6.87 -10.98 12.17
CA ARG A 174 -7.94 -10.42 11.34
C ARG A 174 -7.56 -9.09 10.70
N LEU A 175 -6.96 -8.19 11.47
CA LEU A 175 -6.49 -6.89 10.98
C LEU A 175 -5.41 -7.02 9.88
N LEU A 176 -4.60 -8.07 9.95
CA LEU A 176 -3.49 -8.31 9.02
C LEU A 176 -3.90 -9.11 7.76
N LEU A 177 -5.20 -9.39 7.53
CA LEU A 177 -5.63 -10.04 6.29
C LEU A 177 -5.30 -9.16 5.08
N GLY A 178 -4.62 -9.77 4.08
CA GLY A 178 -4.17 -9.09 2.87
C GLY A 178 -2.90 -8.24 3.03
N VAL A 179 -2.29 -8.23 4.21
CA VAL A 179 -1.05 -7.51 4.50
C VAL A 179 0.15 -8.47 4.43
N PRO A 180 1.27 -8.11 3.78
CA PRO A 180 2.45 -8.93 3.76
C PRO A 180 3.06 -9.03 5.17
N LEU A 181 3.32 -10.26 5.61
CA LEU A 181 3.95 -10.54 6.89
C LEU A 181 5.45 -10.77 6.72
N ALA A 182 6.25 -10.29 7.68
CA ALA A 182 7.66 -10.57 7.76
C ALA A 182 7.91 -11.83 8.60
N ALA A 183 8.79 -12.71 8.13
CA ALA A 183 9.29 -13.82 8.96
C ALA A 183 10.06 -13.26 10.16
N CYS A 184 9.84 -13.82 11.34
CA CYS A 184 10.50 -13.41 12.57
C CYS A 184 10.69 -14.61 13.49
N ASP A 185 11.84 -14.66 14.12
CA ASP A 185 12.27 -15.68 15.08
C ASP A 185 12.12 -15.25 16.56
N GLU A 186 11.62 -14.03 16.80
CA GLU A 186 11.35 -13.53 18.15
C GLU A 186 10.10 -14.18 18.75
N VAL A 187 10.17 -14.47 20.06
CA VAL A 187 9.07 -14.99 20.86
C VAL A 187 8.34 -13.83 21.54
N GLY A 188 7.01 -13.91 21.61
CA GLY A 188 6.13 -12.88 22.15
C GLY A 188 5.43 -12.08 21.04
N GLU A 189 4.44 -11.30 21.43
CA GLU A 189 3.71 -10.42 20.55
C GLU A 189 4.60 -9.24 20.12
N LEU A 190 4.85 -9.12 18.83
CA LEU A 190 5.66 -8.04 18.27
C LEU A 190 4.79 -6.88 17.77
N THR A 191 3.63 -7.20 17.22
CA THR A 191 2.69 -6.20 16.71
C THR A 191 1.37 -6.33 17.44
N THR A 192 1.02 -5.28 18.20
CA THR A 192 -0.20 -5.23 19.00
C THR A 192 -1.43 -4.99 18.11
N PRO A 193 -2.65 -5.34 18.56
CA PRO A 193 -3.90 -5.05 17.84
C PRO A 193 -4.03 -3.56 17.48
N THR A 194 -3.72 -2.66 18.42
CA THR A 194 -3.76 -1.20 18.21
C THR A 194 -2.84 -0.77 17.09
N ALA A 195 -1.57 -1.22 17.12
CA ALA A 195 -0.62 -0.90 16.06
C ALA A 195 -1.02 -1.49 14.71
N ALA A 196 -1.49 -2.75 14.68
CA ALA A 196 -1.99 -3.38 13.47
C ALA A 196 -3.13 -2.57 12.84
N ALA A 197 -4.09 -2.10 13.66
CA ALA A 197 -5.20 -1.28 13.18
C ALA A 197 -4.74 0.07 12.62
N VAL A 198 -3.82 0.78 13.31
CA VAL A 198 -3.24 2.04 12.83
C VAL A 198 -2.54 1.82 11.50
N LEU A 199 -1.61 0.87 11.45
CA LEU A 199 -0.79 0.61 10.26
C LEU A 199 -1.63 0.16 9.07
N THR A 200 -2.59 -0.74 9.25
CA THR A 200 -3.42 -1.26 8.16
C THR A 200 -4.48 -0.29 7.68
N THR A 201 -4.87 0.70 8.51
CA THR A 201 -5.85 1.73 8.13
C THR A 201 -5.20 2.91 7.45
N LEU A 202 -4.00 3.31 7.89
CA LEU A 202 -3.36 4.54 7.43
C LEU A 202 -2.37 4.31 6.28
N SER A 203 -1.79 3.10 6.16
CA SER A 203 -0.85 2.81 5.07
C SER A 203 -1.56 2.66 3.74
N SER A 204 -1.05 3.38 2.74
CA SER A 204 -1.49 3.29 1.35
C SER A 204 -0.84 2.11 0.60
N ALA A 205 0.29 1.62 1.10
CA ALA A 205 1.04 0.51 0.53
C ALA A 205 1.90 -0.20 1.59
N PHE A 206 2.21 -1.47 1.33
CA PHE A 206 3.13 -2.29 2.12
C PHE A 206 4.26 -2.81 1.22
N GLY A 207 5.50 -2.70 1.70
CA GLY A 207 6.67 -3.16 0.94
C GLY A 207 7.98 -2.50 1.38
N PRO A 208 8.99 -2.48 0.50
CA PRO A 208 10.26 -1.81 0.76
C PRO A 208 10.08 -0.28 0.85
N ILE A 209 11.14 0.40 1.31
CA ILE A 209 11.20 1.87 1.33
C ILE A 209 10.91 2.40 -0.08
N PRO A 210 9.90 3.26 -0.25
CA PRO A 210 9.64 3.89 -1.54
C PRO A 210 10.78 4.87 -1.92
N PRO A 211 10.94 5.21 -3.20
CA PRO A 211 11.86 6.27 -3.61
C PRO A 211 11.52 7.58 -2.88
N MET A 212 12.41 8.00 -1.99
CA MET A 212 12.26 9.22 -1.20
C MET A 212 13.61 9.74 -0.73
N THR A 213 13.69 11.05 -0.48
CA THR A 213 14.82 11.67 0.22
C THR A 213 14.45 11.82 1.69
N PRO A 214 15.00 11.00 2.61
CA PRO A 214 14.70 11.12 4.03
C PRO A 214 15.17 12.47 4.59
N THR A 215 14.29 13.14 5.34
CA THR A 215 14.57 14.41 6.03
C THR A 215 14.63 14.24 7.54
N ALA A 216 13.97 13.20 8.07
CA ALA A 216 14.02 12.86 9.48
C ALA A 216 13.92 11.35 9.69
N VAL A 217 14.45 10.89 10.82
CA VAL A 217 14.34 9.52 11.30
C VAL A 217 13.96 9.55 12.77
N GLY A 218 13.03 8.69 13.18
CA GLY A 218 12.62 8.55 14.56
C GLY A 218 12.57 7.10 15.01
N TYR A 219 12.86 6.88 16.28
CA TYR A 219 12.83 5.58 16.94
C TYR A 219 11.90 5.63 18.16
N GLY A 220 10.86 4.80 18.14
CA GLY A 220 9.94 4.61 19.26
C GLY A 220 10.22 3.29 19.97
N VAL A 221 10.43 3.32 21.29
CA VAL A 221 10.75 2.14 22.07
C VAL A 221 9.52 1.60 22.79
N GLY A 222 9.32 0.30 22.69
CA GLY A 222 8.30 -0.42 23.47
C GLY A 222 8.81 -0.92 24.82
N THR A 223 7.88 -1.36 25.66
CA THR A 223 8.15 -1.83 27.03
C THR A 223 8.79 -3.22 27.06
N ARG A 224 8.52 -4.08 26.09
CA ARG A 224 9.02 -5.46 26.03
C ARG A 224 10.54 -5.50 25.81
N GLU A 225 11.22 -6.48 26.41
CA GLU A 225 12.62 -6.78 26.10
C GLU A 225 12.70 -7.76 24.92
N GLY A 226 13.41 -7.35 23.84
CA GLY A 226 13.73 -8.23 22.73
C GLY A 226 14.91 -9.14 23.06
N ARG A 227 14.91 -10.36 22.56
CA ARG A 227 15.98 -11.33 22.75
C ARG A 227 17.12 -11.14 21.77
N THR A 228 16.81 -11.03 20.48
CA THR A 228 17.81 -10.97 19.40
C THR A 228 17.97 -9.56 18.83
N ARG A 229 16.97 -8.70 19.01
CA ARG A 229 16.92 -7.34 18.47
C ARG A 229 16.26 -6.36 19.45
N PRO A 230 16.63 -5.07 19.41
CA PRO A 230 15.99 -4.07 20.26
C PRO A 230 14.51 -3.93 19.89
N ASN A 231 13.65 -3.84 20.91
CA ASN A 231 12.22 -3.58 20.71
C ASN A 231 11.99 -2.10 20.41
N VAL A 232 12.26 -1.72 19.15
CA VAL A 232 12.07 -0.36 18.66
C VAL A 232 11.39 -0.38 17.28
N LEU A 233 10.54 0.60 17.04
CA LEU A 233 9.99 0.91 15.73
C LEU A 233 10.80 2.05 15.13
N ARG A 234 11.22 1.92 13.88
CA ARG A 234 11.86 3.01 13.12
C ARG A 234 10.86 3.65 12.17
N ILE A 235 10.87 4.98 12.09
CA ILE A 235 10.10 5.72 11.09
C ILE A 235 11.06 6.62 10.32
N LEU A 236 10.93 6.64 8.99
CA LEU A 236 11.61 7.57 8.10
C LEU A 236 10.57 8.56 7.57
N ILE A 237 10.81 9.85 7.77
CA ILE A 237 10.02 10.93 7.16
C ILE A 237 10.86 11.53 6.05
N GLY A 238 10.25 11.83 4.91
CA GLY A 238 10.99 12.46 3.82
C GLY A 238 10.13 12.82 2.62
N GLU A 239 10.75 13.51 1.70
CA GLU A 239 10.10 13.92 0.46
C GLU A 239 10.14 12.75 -0.53
N GLY A 240 8.96 12.36 -1.01
CA GLY A 240 8.86 11.40 -2.11
C GLY A 240 9.54 11.98 -3.34
N ILE A 241 10.42 11.20 -3.93
CA ILE A 241 10.96 11.54 -5.23
C ILE A 241 9.81 11.37 -6.21
N GLU A 242 9.27 12.50 -6.69
CA GLU A 242 8.35 12.45 -7.81
C GLU A 242 9.14 11.91 -9.01
N GLU A 243 8.95 10.66 -9.32
CA GLU A 243 9.30 10.19 -10.65
C GLU A 243 8.42 10.97 -11.62
N HIS A 244 9.01 11.91 -12.33
CA HIS A 244 8.36 12.69 -13.38
C HIS A 244 7.99 11.76 -14.53
N GLY A 245 6.82 11.14 -14.41
CA GLY A 245 6.26 10.15 -15.35
C GLY A 245 5.54 9.06 -14.57
N ASP A 246 4.49 8.48 -15.14
CA ASP A 246 3.88 7.26 -14.63
C ASP A 246 4.88 6.10 -14.78
N VAL A 247 5.68 5.82 -13.72
CA VAL A 247 6.50 4.61 -13.65
C VAL A 247 5.63 3.50 -13.05
N ASP A 248 5.54 2.39 -13.74
CA ASP A 248 4.95 1.19 -13.21
C ASP A 248 5.92 0.01 -13.28
N GLN A 249 5.73 -0.94 -12.38
CA GLN A 249 6.41 -2.23 -12.43
C GLN A 249 5.55 -3.22 -13.18
N ILE A 250 6.13 -3.81 -14.20
CA ILE A 250 5.52 -4.88 -14.98
C ILE A 250 6.42 -6.12 -14.95
N VAL A 251 5.87 -7.26 -15.31
CA VAL A 251 6.63 -8.50 -15.45
C VAL A 251 6.79 -8.83 -16.92
N MET A 252 8.02 -9.11 -17.31
CA MET A 252 8.40 -9.68 -18.60
C MET A 252 8.54 -11.18 -18.44
N LEU A 253 7.76 -11.94 -19.20
CA LEU A 253 7.85 -13.39 -19.33
C LEU A 253 8.43 -13.73 -20.69
N GLU A 254 9.43 -14.59 -20.74
CA GLU A 254 10.09 -14.99 -21.98
C GLU A 254 10.22 -16.51 -22.08
N THR A 255 9.92 -17.05 -23.21
CA THR A 255 10.17 -18.45 -23.52
C THR A 255 10.71 -18.62 -24.93
N ASN A 256 11.57 -19.64 -25.13
CA ASN A 256 12.13 -19.98 -26.44
C ASN A 256 11.38 -21.16 -27.03
N LEU A 257 10.97 -21.05 -28.28
CA LEU A 257 10.20 -22.05 -29.02
C LEU A 257 10.92 -22.39 -30.35
N ASP A 258 11.29 -23.67 -30.57
CA ASP A 258 11.92 -24.15 -31.78
C ASP A 258 11.12 -25.31 -32.47
N ASP A 259 9.96 -25.64 -31.90
CA ASP A 259 9.11 -26.73 -32.32
C ASP A 259 7.61 -26.39 -32.33
N ALA A 260 7.25 -25.13 -32.14
CA ALA A 260 5.87 -24.63 -32.25
C ALA A 260 5.59 -24.07 -33.64
N SER A 261 4.42 -24.37 -34.21
CA SER A 261 4.03 -23.79 -35.49
C SER A 261 3.69 -22.30 -35.36
N PRO A 262 3.83 -21.50 -36.44
CA PRO A 262 3.42 -20.10 -36.43
C PRO A 262 1.95 -19.88 -36.04
N GLU A 263 1.07 -20.82 -36.39
CA GLU A 263 -0.37 -20.78 -36.07
C GLU A 263 -0.60 -20.94 -34.56
N VAL A 264 0.12 -21.85 -33.90
CA VAL A 264 0.09 -22.01 -32.43
C VAL A 264 0.58 -20.76 -31.74
N ILE A 265 1.67 -20.15 -32.21
CA ILE A 265 2.22 -18.91 -31.66
C ILE A 265 1.22 -17.75 -31.84
N GLY A 266 0.58 -17.65 -33.01
CA GLY A 266 -0.46 -16.66 -33.30
C GLY A 266 -1.65 -16.80 -32.36
N TYR A 267 -2.19 -18.00 -32.22
CA TYR A 267 -3.30 -18.32 -31.31
C TYR A 267 -2.95 -18.00 -29.84
N CYS A 268 -1.77 -18.43 -29.40
CA CYS A 268 -1.28 -18.13 -28.05
C CYS A 268 -1.20 -16.62 -27.81
N THR A 269 -0.71 -15.85 -28.81
CA THR A 269 -0.64 -14.38 -28.74
C THR A 269 -2.02 -13.75 -28.57
N GLU A 270 -3.02 -14.18 -29.36
CA GLU A 270 -4.40 -13.71 -29.23
C GLU A 270 -4.98 -13.99 -27.85
N ARG A 271 -4.77 -15.20 -27.32
CA ARG A 271 -5.22 -15.57 -25.98
C ARG A 271 -4.58 -14.72 -24.89
N LEU A 272 -3.27 -14.51 -24.97
CA LEU A 272 -2.52 -13.70 -24.02
C LEU A 272 -3.03 -12.24 -24.01
N LEU A 273 -3.23 -11.63 -25.18
CA LEU A 273 -3.79 -10.29 -25.31
C LEU A 273 -5.24 -10.22 -24.79
N GLY A 274 -6.05 -11.23 -25.10
CA GLY A 274 -7.43 -11.35 -24.61
C GLY A 274 -7.54 -11.47 -23.10
N GLU A 275 -6.58 -12.13 -22.42
CA GLU A 275 -6.49 -12.23 -20.96
C GLU A 275 -5.93 -10.95 -20.32
N GLY A 276 -5.44 -10.00 -21.13
CA GLY A 276 -4.97 -8.70 -20.69
C GLY A 276 -3.47 -8.60 -20.51
N ALA A 277 -2.70 -9.29 -21.34
CA ALA A 277 -1.29 -8.96 -21.52
C ALA A 277 -1.17 -7.50 -22.00
N LEU A 278 -0.16 -6.80 -21.50
CA LEU A 278 0.11 -5.42 -21.89
C LEU A 278 0.71 -5.33 -23.28
N ASP A 279 1.51 -6.34 -23.64
CA ASP A 279 2.09 -6.52 -24.97
C ASP A 279 2.54 -7.96 -25.12
N VAL A 280 2.56 -8.44 -26.37
CA VAL A 280 3.05 -9.78 -26.75
C VAL A 280 3.78 -9.65 -28.08
N TYR A 281 5.03 -10.11 -28.12
CA TYR A 281 5.82 -10.07 -29.35
C TYR A 281 6.79 -11.24 -29.45
N THR A 282 7.25 -11.49 -30.66
CA THR A 282 8.24 -12.55 -30.92
C THR A 282 9.52 -11.95 -31.53
N VAL A 283 10.67 -12.55 -31.15
CA VAL A 283 11.96 -12.24 -31.71
C VAL A 283 12.55 -13.51 -32.34
N PRO A 284 12.93 -13.53 -33.62
CA PRO A 284 13.61 -14.65 -34.23
C PRO A 284 14.95 -14.91 -33.56
N ILE A 285 15.25 -16.20 -33.29
CA ILE A 285 16.51 -16.63 -32.71
C ILE A 285 17.03 -17.90 -33.38
N GLN A 286 18.33 -18.13 -33.21
CA GLN A 286 18.96 -19.39 -33.54
C GLN A 286 19.22 -20.18 -32.25
N MET A 287 18.68 -21.38 -32.16
CA MET A 287 18.81 -22.25 -30.98
C MET A 287 19.88 -23.32 -31.17
N LYS A 288 20.13 -24.12 -30.10
CA LYS A 288 21.03 -25.27 -30.16
C LYS A 288 20.67 -26.21 -31.32
N LYS A 289 21.63 -26.95 -31.81
CA LYS A 289 21.49 -27.87 -32.97
C LYS A 289 21.08 -27.17 -34.29
N GLN A 290 21.41 -25.88 -34.40
CA GLN A 290 21.12 -25.06 -35.59
C GLN A 290 19.63 -24.93 -35.92
N ARG A 291 18.75 -24.99 -34.92
CA ARG A 291 17.31 -24.87 -35.14
C ARG A 291 16.89 -23.41 -35.13
N PRO A 292 16.18 -22.93 -36.16
CA PRO A 292 15.51 -21.64 -36.07
C PRO A 292 14.39 -21.73 -35.03
N GLY A 293 14.17 -20.65 -34.30
CA GLY A 293 13.11 -20.55 -33.32
C GLY A 293 12.75 -19.10 -33.05
N VAL A 294 11.89 -18.89 -32.06
CA VAL A 294 11.50 -17.57 -31.60
C VAL A 294 11.59 -17.45 -30.07
N VAL A 295 11.91 -16.28 -29.60
CA VAL A 295 11.58 -15.89 -28.21
C VAL A 295 10.18 -15.30 -28.25
N LEU A 296 9.25 -15.90 -27.55
CA LEU A 296 7.94 -15.31 -27.27
C LEU A 296 8.05 -14.52 -25.97
N THR A 297 7.78 -13.23 -26.02
CA THR A 297 7.84 -12.31 -24.90
C THR A 297 6.46 -11.78 -24.58
N VAL A 298 6.09 -11.79 -23.30
CA VAL A 298 4.82 -11.28 -22.79
C VAL A 298 5.10 -10.24 -21.71
N LEU A 299 4.52 -9.06 -21.84
CA LEU A 299 4.52 -8.03 -20.80
C LEU A 299 3.17 -8.05 -20.09
N CYS A 300 3.17 -8.15 -18.78
CA CYS A 300 1.94 -8.19 -17.99
C CYS A 300 2.09 -7.47 -16.63
N GLU A 301 0.97 -7.13 -16.03
CA GLU A 301 0.91 -6.67 -14.65
C GLU A 301 1.31 -7.80 -13.69
N VAL A 302 1.88 -7.45 -12.52
CA VAL A 302 2.32 -8.41 -11.50
C VAL A 302 1.21 -9.40 -11.11
N GLY A 303 -0.02 -8.91 -10.97
CA GLY A 303 -1.18 -9.75 -10.61
C GLY A 303 -1.62 -10.75 -11.68
N LYS A 304 -1.19 -10.57 -12.94
CA LYS A 304 -1.57 -11.41 -14.08
C LYS A 304 -0.56 -12.50 -14.42
N VAL A 305 0.60 -12.52 -13.78
CA VAL A 305 1.70 -13.46 -14.08
C VAL A 305 1.24 -14.92 -14.15
N ARG A 306 0.50 -15.40 -13.15
CA ARG A 306 0.03 -16.79 -13.11
C ARG A 306 -0.89 -17.15 -14.27
N ALA A 307 -1.77 -16.24 -14.67
CA ALA A 307 -2.67 -16.44 -15.80
C ALA A 307 -1.89 -16.53 -17.11
N MET A 308 -0.93 -15.62 -17.33
CA MET A 308 -0.07 -15.62 -18.53
C MET A 308 0.78 -16.88 -18.61
N GLU A 309 1.42 -17.30 -17.53
CA GLU A 309 2.18 -18.56 -17.48
C GLU A 309 1.30 -19.78 -17.77
N GLY A 310 0.08 -19.80 -17.23
CA GLY A 310 -0.89 -20.86 -17.50
C GLY A 310 -1.21 -20.98 -18.99
N ILE A 311 -1.39 -19.86 -19.69
CA ILE A 311 -1.62 -19.86 -21.14
C ILE A 311 -0.38 -20.34 -21.89
N LEU A 312 0.81 -19.82 -21.56
CA LEU A 312 2.05 -20.21 -22.20
C LEU A 312 2.32 -21.72 -22.08
N PHE A 313 2.13 -22.32 -20.91
CA PHE A 313 2.31 -23.75 -20.72
C PHE A 313 1.22 -24.60 -21.40
N ALA A 314 0.00 -24.09 -21.49
CA ALA A 314 -1.10 -24.82 -22.12
C ALA A 314 -1.05 -24.80 -23.65
N GLU A 315 -0.62 -23.70 -24.25
CA GLU A 315 -0.71 -23.47 -25.69
C GLU A 315 0.62 -23.62 -26.41
N THR A 316 1.73 -23.76 -25.71
CA THR A 316 3.05 -23.92 -26.35
C THR A 316 3.75 -25.19 -25.88
N THR A 317 4.84 -25.53 -26.58
CA THR A 317 5.69 -26.68 -26.25
C THR A 317 6.74 -26.36 -25.18
N THR A 318 6.69 -25.17 -24.54
CA THR A 318 7.73 -24.76 -23.60
C THR A 318 7.76 -25.59 -22.33
N PHE A 319 8.97 -25.86 -21.84
CA PHE A 319 9.22 -26.48 -20.53
C PHE A 319 9.60 -25.45 -19.45
N GLY A 320 9.78 -24.18 -19.83
CA GLY A 320 10.22 -23.18 -18.87
C GLY A 320 10.07 -21.74 -19.35
N ILE A 321 9.73 -20.87 -18.42
CA ILE A 321 9.50 -19.46 -18.65
C ILE A 321 10.49 -18.67 -17.78
N ARG A 322 11.23 -17.74 -18.40
CA ARG A 322 12.06 -16.76 -17.69
C ARG A 322 11.18 -15.60 -17.25
N ARG A 323 11.40 -15.13 -16.05
CA ARG A 323 10.62 -14.05 -15.45
C ARG A 323 11.55 -12.93 -15.00
N ARG A 324 11.25 -11.68 -15.39
CA ARG A 324 11.95 -10.48 -14.94
C ARG A 324 10.94 -9.39 -14.59
N THR A 325 11.13 -8.74 -13.45
CA THR A 325 10.44 -7.49 -13.16
C THR A 325 11.18 -6.36 -13.84
N VAL A 326 10.47 -5.50 -14.55
CA VAL A 326 11.02 -4.35 -15.25
C VAL A 326 10.22 -3.10 -14.89
N GLU A 327 10.91 -1.98 -14.76
CA GLU A 327 10.30 -0.67 -14.60
C GLU A 327 10.00 -0.08 -15.97
N ARG A 328 8.82 0.51 -16.11
CA ARG A 328 8.38 1.13 -17.35
C ARG A 328 7.95 2.56 -17.08
N THR A 329 8.59 3.52 -17.74
CA THR A 329 8.16 4.93 -17.74
C THR A 329 7.10 5.15 -18.82
N LYS A 330 5.97 5.75 -18.41
CA LYS A 330 4.85 6.08 -19.30
C LYS A 330 4.64 7.59 -19.37
N LEU A 331 4.11 8.06 -20.50
CA LEU A 331 3.51 9.39 -20.56
C LEU A 331 2.16 9.36 -19.82
N ARG A 332 1.79 10.44 -19.16
CA ARG A 332 0.39 10.63 -18.72
C ARG A 332 -0.50 10.60 -19.94
N ARG A 333 -1.52 9.74 -19.92
CA ARG A 333 -2.41 9.53 -21.09
C ARG A 333 -3.78 10.09 -20.81
N ARG A 334 -4.31 10.79 -21.83
CA ARG A 334 -5.71 11.17 -21.89
C ARG A 334 -6.25 10.96 -23.30
N PHE A 335 -7.57 10.92 -23.43
CA PHE A 335 -8.22 10.86 -24.72
C PHE A 335 -8.93 12.17 -24.97
N GLU A 336 -8.78 12.70 -26.20
CA GLU A 336 -9.48 13.88 -26.68
C GLU A 336 -10.12 13.57 -28.02
N THR A 337 -11.37 13.99 -28.20
CA THR A 337 -12.07 13.77 -29.46
C THR A 337 -11.85 14.93 -30.42
N VAL A 338 -11.54 14.61 -31.68
CA VAL A 338 -11.47 15.56 -32.77
C VAL A 338 -12.59 15.27 -33.79
N ALA A 339 -13.34 16.32 -34.20
CA ALA A 339 -14.35 16.21 -35.22
C ALA A 339 -13.67 16.32 -36.58
N THR A 340 -13.74 15.27 -37.40
CA THR A 340 -13.22 15.23 -38.78
C THR A 340 -14.37 15.15 -39.78
N GLN A 341 -14.07 15.33 -41.07
CA GLN A 341 -15.03 15.07 -42.13
C GLN A 341 -15.54 13.63 -42.23
N PHE A 342 -14.85 12.70 -41.54
CA PHE A 342 -15.20 11.28 -41.45
C PHE A 342 -15.90 10.92 -40.14
N GLY A 343 -16.23 11.93 -39.29
CA GLY A 343 -16.82 11.78 -37.96
C GLY A 343 -15.82 12.02 -36.86
N ASP A 344 -16.24 11.71 -35.63
CA ASP A 344 -15.46 11.91 -34.42
C ASP A 344 -14.42 10.81 -34.26
N ILE A 345 -13.17 11.22 -34.08
CA ILE A 345 -12.02 10.33 -33.86
C ILE A 345 -11.39 10.67 -32.50
N ARG A 346 -11.18 9.67 -31.67
CA ARG A 346 -10.44 9.85 -30.40
C ARG A 346 -8.96 9.94 -30.70
N MET A 347 -8.31 10.93 -30.09
CA MET A 347 -6.87 11.11 -30.09
C MET A 347 -6.35 10.63 -28.74
N LYS A 348 -5.39 9.71 -28.75
CA LYS A 348 -4.62 9.31 -27.58
C LYS A 348 -3.48 10.32 -27.40
N VAL A 349 -3.55 11.09 -26.33
CA VAL A 349 -2.60 12.15 -25.99
C VAL A 349 -1.73 11.70 -24.84
N GLY A 350 -0.42 11.71 -25.05
CA GLY A 350 0.59 11.49 -24.01
C GLY A 350 1.31 12.79 -23.69
N GLU A 351 1.53 13.06 -22.41
CA GLU A 351 2.21 14.30 -21.97
C GLU A 351 3.23 14.01 -20.88
N ARG A 352 4.41 14.64 -21.00
CA ARG A 352 5.45 14.64 -19.96
C ARG A 352 6.31 15.89 -20.12
N GLU A 353 6.50 16.65 -19.03
CA GLU A 353 7.42 17.79 -18.95
C GLU A 353 7.23 18.80 -20.11
N GLY A 354 6.00 19.04 -20.53
CA GLY A 354 5.68 19.96 -21.62
C GLY A 354 5.81 19.35 -23.02
N VAL A 355 6.29 18.11 -23.14
CA VAL A 355 6.30 17.38 -24.43
C VAL A 355 4.97 16.66 -24.59
N VAL A 356 4.23 16.99 -25.65
CA VAL A 356 2.95 16.40 -25.99
C VAL A 356 3.09 15.55 -27.26
N THR A 357 2.66 14.29 -27.17
CA THR A 357 2.53 13.38 -28.31
C THR A 357 1.09 12.98 -28.47
N ALA A 358 0.55 13.03 -29.68
CA ALA A 358 -0.83 12.63 -29.97
C ALA A 358 -0.88 11.68 -31.17
N SER A 359 -1.77 10.69 -31.08
CA SER A 359 -2.02 9.73 -32.16
C SER A 359 -3.51 9.39 -32.19
N PRO A 360 -4.16 9.32 -33.34
CA PRO A 360 -5.55 8.90 -33.43
C PRO A 360 -5.70 7.42 -33.11
N GLU A 361 -6.80 7.07 -32.43
CA GLU A 361 -7.13 5.68 -32.11
C GLU A 361 -7.41 4.88 -33.40
N PHE A 362 -6.69 3.77 -33.53
CA PHE A 362 -6.73 2.94 -34.74
C PHE A 362 -8.13 2.40 -35.04
N GLU A 363 -8.84 1.90 -34.04
CA GLU A 363 -10.17 1.31 -34.26
C GLU A 363 -11.20 2.35 -34.67
N ASP A 364 -11.10 3.58 -34.17
CA ASP A 364 -11.97 4.67 -34.60
C ASP A 364 -11.69 5.03 -36.06
N CYS A 365 -10.41 5.15 -36.43
CA CYS A 365 -10.00 5.42 -37.81
C CYS A 365 -10.41 4.29 -38.76
N LYS A 366 -10.25 3.04 -38.38
CA LYS A 366 -10.65 1.86 -39.14
C LYS A 366 -12.16 1.82 -39.39
N ALA A 367 -12.93 2.04 -38.30
CA ALA A 367 -14.38 2.10 -38.42
C ALA A 367 -14.85 3.22 -39.36
N ALA A 368 -14.27 4.41 -39.26
CA ALA A 368 -14.58 5.55 -40.14
C ALA A 368 -14.16 5.26 -41.59
N ALA A 369 -13.00 4.69 -41.83
CA ALA A 369 -12.50 4.33 -43.16
C ALA A 369 -13.46 3.33 -43.85
N LEU A 370 -13.89 2.29 -43.14
CA LEU A 370 -14.84 1.30 -43.66
C LEU A 370 -16.21 1.94 -43.92
N LYS A 371 -16.70 2.77 -43.02
CA LYS A 371 -17.99 3.45 -43.16
C LYS A 371 -18.06 4.39 -44.38
N HIS A 372 -16.96 5.10 -44.65
CA HIS A 372 -16.92 6.10 -45.72
C HIS A 372 -16.28 5.59 -47.03
N GLY A 373 -15.78 4.33 -47.04
CA GLY A 373 -15.18 3.73 -48.23
C GLY A 373 -13.87 4.42 -48.65
N VAL A 374 -13.13 4.97 -47.72
CA VAL A 374 -11.87 5.71 -47.97
C VAL A 374 -10.65 4.94 -47.40
N ALA A 375 -9.46 5.32 -47.85
CA ALA A 375 -8.26 4.71 -47.31
C ALA A 375 -8.05 5.12 -45.84
N LEU A 376 -7.64 4.16 -44.98
CA LEU A 376 -7.34 4.40 -43.56
C LEU A 376 -6.41 5.59 -43.33
N ARG A 377 -5.37 5.72 -44.17
CA ARG A 377 -4.40 6.83 -44.12
C ARG A 377 -5.04 8.22 -44.26
N GLU A 378 -6.15 8.33 -45.02
CA GLU A 378 -6.86 9.59 -45.21
C GLU A 378 -7.56 10.03 -43.93
N VAL A 379 -8.20 9.08 -43.25
CA VAL A 379 -8.82 9.32 -41.92
C VAL A 379 -7.78 9.72 -40.89
N ILE A 380 -6.66 8.99 -40.81
CA ILE A 380 -5.53 9.30 -39.92
C ILE A 380 -4.99 10.72 -40.20
N ALA A 381 -4.77 11.06 -41.47
CA ALA A 381 -4.28 12.38 -41.87
C ALA A 381 -5.26 13.49 -41.48
N ALA A 382 -6.56 13.28 -41.68
CA ALA A 382 -7.60 14.24 -41.31
C ALA A 382 -7.63 14.48 -39.79
N ALA A 383 -7.54 13.41 -38.97
CA ALA A 383 -7.51 13.52 -37.53
C ALA A 383 -6.29 14.29 -37.04
N ASN A 384 -5.10 13.98 -37.58
CA ASN A 384 -3.87 14.67 -37.24
C ASN A 384 -3.88 16.15 -37.66
N ALA A 385 -4.47 16.46 -38.82
CA ALA A 385 -4.60 17.85 -39.32
C ALA A 385 -5.50 18.69 -38.41
N VAL A 386 -6.60 18.11 -37.90
CA VAL A 386 -7.48 18.80 -36.93
C VAL A 386 -6.77 19.00 -35.61
N TRP A 387 -6.02 17.99 -35.13
CA TRP A 387 -5.25 18.08 -33.89
C TRP A 387 -4.19 19.17 -33.94
N ALA A 388 -3.43 19.24 -35.03
CA ALA A 388 -2.33 20.20 -35.19
C ALA A 388 -2.78 21.68 -35.26
N ARG A 389 -4.07 21.96 -35.41
CA ARG A 389 -4.64 23.32 -35.44
C ARG A 389 -5.10 23.82 -34.06
N ARG A 390 -5.02 23.00 -33.02
CA ARG A 390 -5.35 23.33 -31.63
C ARG A 390 -4.17 23.96 -30.90
#